data_88c3f83925cbdc3531930bc1de72030f
#
_entry.id   88c3f83925cbdc3531930bc1de72030f
#
_cell.length_a   1.000
_cell.length_b   1.000
_cell.length_c   1.000
_cell.angle_alpha   90.00
_cell.angle_beta   90.00
_cell.angle_gamma   90.00
#
_symmetry.space_group_name_H-M   'P 1'
#
loop_
_entity.id
_entity.type
_entity.pdbx_description
1 polymer ?
#
loop_
_entity_poly.entity_id
_entity_poly.type
_entity_poly.pdbx_seq_one_letter_code
_entity_poly.pdbx_strand_id
1 'polypeptide(L)'
;MKKYELKNQGIPLFVDHVNNLPAIKGTGFDSWYVICNFEADGKQYGLQWHQQVLFGQLITAEYLLMDVERNIWSKLSTTEPVSETSRVEYDKMFVSSSFGTLKGDHRKMQLDLKGRDGEAHVTLRGRGPVLYNGTTGLLKFLGGGDSFEYGYFNMDIEGHVIIQGKTVEIRHATAWFDRQWGASGNANDVKEGEGMNKLSWLWLGMPLGKDDEGAVSLWDAYGRDGRFTFATVYRADGTQLNLPAEVSYDDIWTSQESGNSYPRTVHISVPQEQLTLTLRFVSDSPEVVGTISGCQSLVKVDGQHHGQTIGRYNILEIVGDLCGEI
;
A
#
# COMPACT_ATOMS: atom_id res chain seq x y z
N MET A 1 20.34 2.14 -18.51
CA MET A 1 19.70 1.60 -17.30
C MET A 1 20.77 1.49 -16.23
N LYS A 2 20.68 2.28 -15.13
CA LYS A 2 21.59 2.12 -13.98
C LYS A 2 21.37 0.72 -13.42
N LYS A 3 22.43 -0.06 -13.23
CA LYS A 3 22.36 -1.31 -12.47
C LYS A 3 22.26 -0.92 -11.00
N TYR A 4 21.13 -1.21 -10.39
CA TYR A 4 20.98 -1.09 -8.94
C TYR A 4 21.57 -2.34 -8.29
N GLU A 5 22.52 -2.15 -7.41
CA GLU A 5 23.16 -3.23 -6.66
C GLU A 5 22.52 -3.27 -5.26
N LEU A 6 21.95 -4.40 -4.91
CA LEU A 6 21.37 -4.62 -3.59
C LEU A 6 22.49 -4.91 -2.59
N LYS A 7 22.58 -4.11 -1.54
CA LYS A 7 23.55 -4.27 -0.45
C LYS A 7 22.83 -4.66 0.84
N ASN A 8 22.46 -5.90 0.96
CA ASN A 8 21.74 -6.44 2.13
C ASN A 8 22.65 -7.15 3.15
N GLN A 9 23.92 -6.81 3.19
CA GLN A 9 24.90 -7.36 4.13
C GLN A 9 25.04 -8.90 4.10
N GLY A 10 24.79 -9.51 2.95
CA GLY A 10 24.91 -10.95 2.75
C GLY A 10 23.73 -11.78 3.23
N ILE A 11 22.65 -11.15 3.70
CA ILE A 11 21.41 -11.87 4.03
C ILE A 11 20.70 -12.23 2.71
N PRO A 12 20.37 -13.52 2.47
CA PRO A 12 19.70 -13.92 1.24
C PRO A 12 18.27 -13.36 1.17
N LEU A 13 17.82 -13.01 -0.02
CA LEU A 13 16.42 -12.65 -0.27
C LEU A 13 15.54 -13.90 -0.20
N PHE A 14 14.37 -13.75 0.40
CA PHE A 14 13.32 -14.78 0.43
C PHE A 14 12.32 -14.61 -0.72
N VAL A 15 12.45 -13.56 -1.51
CA VAL A 15 11.54 -13.23 -2.62
C VAL A 15 12.34 -12.97 -3.89
N ASP A 16 11.76 -13.36 -5.01
CA ASP A 16 12.21 -12.99 -6.36
C ASP A 16 11.16 -12.05 -6.97
N HIS A 17 11.46 -10.77 -7.02
CA HIS A 17 10.50 -9.75 -7.46
C HIS A 17 10.01 -9.92 -8.90
N VAL A 18 10.68 -10.72 -9.72
CA VAL A 18 10.24 -11.03 -11.09
C VAL A 18 9.34 -12.26 -11.10
N ASN A 19 9.80 -13.35 -10.49
CA ASN A 19 9.09 -14.63 -10.52
C ASN A 19 7.94 -14.71 -9.52
N ASN A 20 7.95 -13.88 -8.46
CA ASN A 20 6.85 -13.77 -7.49
C ASN A 20 5.84 -12.66 -7.82
N LEU A 21 5.97 -12.00 -8.98
CA LEU A 21 5.00 -10.99 -9.42
C LEU A 21 3.63 -11.58 -9.78
N PRO A 22 3.51 -12.72 -10.51
CA PRO A 22 2.25 -13.45 -10.68
C PRO A 22 1.69 -13.96 -9.35
N ALA A 23 0.46 -14.45 -9.38
CA ALA A 23 -0.15 -15.12 -8.23
C ALA A 23 0.64 -16.36 -7.80
N ILE A 24 0.59 -16.68 -6.50
CA ILE A 24 1.31 -17.81 -5.91
C ILE A 24 0.30 -18.84 -5.38
N LYS A 25 0.45 -20.07 -5.81
CA LYS A 25 -0.48 -21.14 -5.43
C LYS A 25 -0.29 -21.54 -3.96
N GLY A 26 -1.42 -21.78 -3.29
CA GLY A 26 -1.43 -22.33 -1.93
C GLY A 26 -1.18 -21.32 -0.83
N THR A 27 -1.24 -20.03 -1.15
CA THR A 27 -1.19 -18.95 -0.17
C THR A 27 -2.56 -18.73 0.48
N GLY A 28 -2.58 -18.22 1.71
CA GLY A 28 -3.80 -17.83 2.38
C GLY A 28 -4.33 -16.48 1.86
N PHE A 29 -3.41 -15.59 1.50
CA PHE A 29 -3.71 -14.36 0.79
C PHE A 29 -2.62 -14.06 -0.25
N ASP A 30 -2.98 -13.28 -1.24
CA ASP A 30 -2.14 -12.87 -2.36
C ASP A 30 -2.60 -11.48 -2.83
N SER A 31 -1.72 -10.48 -2.84
CA SER A 31 -2.09 -9.06 -2.87
C SER A 31 -1.25 -8.25 -3.84
N TRP A 32 -1.90 -7.31 -4.52
CA TRP A 32 -1.30 -6.29 -5.39
C TRP A 32 -1.88 -4.93 -5.04
N TYR A 33 -1.03 -3.96 -4.78
CA TYR A 33 -1.40 -2.64 -4.34
C TYR A 33 -0.70 -1.57 -5.17
N VAL A 34 -1.45 -0.58 -5.63
CA VAL A 34 -0.94 0.55 -6.41
C VAL A 34 -1.41 1.84 -5.76
N ILE A 35 -0.47 2.72 -5.44
CA ILE A 35 -0.77 4.07 -4.98
C ILE A 35 -0.01 5.11 -5.81
N CYS A 36 -0.66 6.24 -6.05
CA CYS A 36 -0.08 7.40 -6.68
C CYS A 36 -0.76 8.66 -6.18
N ASN A 37 0.02 9.63 -5.76
CA ASN A 37 -0.43 11.00 -5.60
C ASN A 37 0.21 11.86 -6.69
N PHE A 38 -0.57 12.76 -7.28
CA PHE A 38 -0.10 13.57 -8.39
C PHE A 38 -0.77 14.94 -8.44
N GLU A 39 -0.08 15.86 -9.08
CA GLU A 39 -0.61 17.20 -9.35
C GLU A 39 -1.00 17.33 -10.82
N ALA A 40 -2.15 17.93 -11.08
CA ALA A 40 -2.60 18.31 -12.41
C ALA A 40 -3.30 19.66 -12.34
N ASP A 41 -2.93 20.59 -13.21
CA ASP A 41 -3.47 21.95 -13.27
C ASP A 41 -3.42 22.70 -11.91
N GLY A 42 -2.31 22.49 -11.15
CA GLY A 42 -2.10 23.09 -9.83
C GLY A 42 -2.99 22.52 -8.72
N LYS A 43 -3.59 21.35 -8.94
CA LYS A 43 -4.49 20.68 -8.00
C LYS A 43 -3.97 19.30 -7.64
N GLN A 44 -4.24 18.87 -6.41
CA GLN A 44 -3.77 17.59 -5.89
C GLN A 44 -4.81 16.50 -6.09
N TYR A 45 -4.35 15.35 -6.56
CA TYR A 45 -5.14 14.14 -6.80
C TYR A 45 -4.48 12.92 -6.19
N GLY A 46 -5.27 11.85 -5.99
CA GLY A 46 -4.79 10.55 -5.57
C GLY A 46 -5.47 9.40 -6.31
N LEU A 47 -4.72 8.33 -6.51
CA LEU A 47 -5.19 7.04 -7.00
C LEU A 47 -4.68 5.97 -6.05
N GLN A 48 -5.59 5.16 -5.54
CA GLN A 48 -5.30 3.92 -4.83
C GLN A 48 -6.10 2.80 -5.49
N TRP A 49 -5.48 1.67 -5.70
CA TRP A 49 -6.10 0.43 -6.13
C TRP A 49 -5.47 -0.74 -5.39
N HIS A 50 -6.32 -1.61 -4.89
CA HIS A 50 -5.91 -2.79 -4.15
C HIS A 50 -6.72 -3.98 -4.60
N GLN A 51 -6.07 -5.11 -4.86
CA GLN A 51 -6.74 -6.38 -5.09
C GLN A 51 -6.03 -7.50 -4.35
N GLN A 52 -6.83 -8.36 -3.73
CA GLN A 52 -6.34 -9.56 -3.06
C GLN A 52 -7.09 -10.78 -3.54
N VAL A 53 -6.44 -11.93 -3.41
CA VAL A 53 -7.06 -13.25 -3.53
C VAL A 53 -6.90 -13.96 -2.19
N LEU A 54 -8.02 -14.36 -1.62
CA LEU A 54 -8.06 -15.06 -0.35
C LEU A 54 -8.29 -16.54 -0.60
N PHE A 55 -7.38 -17.39 -0.09
CA PHE A 55 -7.42 -18.86 -0.20
C PHE A 55 -7.56 -19.39 -1.64
N GLY A 56 -7.22 -18.58 -2.66
CA GLY A 56 -7.42 -18.90 -4.06
C GLY A 56 -8.90 -18.98 -4.50
N GLN A 57 -9.83 -18.50 -3.69
CA GLN A 57 -11.28 -18.66 -3.89
C GLN A 57 -12.07 -17.36 -3.95
N LEU A 58 -11.66 -16.36 -3.19
CA LEU A 58 -12.33 -15.06 -3.12
C LEU A 58 -11.41 -13.96 -3.59
N ILE A 59 -11.94 -13.04 -4.36
CA ILE A 59 -11.27 -11.79 -4.73
C ILE A 59 -11.89 -10.67 -3.92
N THR A 60 -11.05 -9.93 -3.20
CA THR A 60 -11.42 -8.62 -2.69
C THR A 60 -10.71 -7.57 -3.53
N ALA A 61 -11.41 -6.54 -3.93
CA ALA A 61 -10.85 -5.47 -4.72
C ALA A 61 -11.45 -4.14 -4.29
N GLU A 62 -10.62 -3.11 -4.26
CA GLU A 62 -11.05 -1.76 -3.92
C GLU A 62 -10.27 -0.71 -4.71
N TYR A 63 -10.87 0.45 -4.88
CA TYR A 63 -10.19 1.63 -5.34
C TYR A 63 -10.67 2.88 -4.63
N LEU A 64 -9.80 3.88 -4.61
CA LEU A 64 -10.11 5.22 -4.19
C LEU A 64 -9.46 6.22 -5.16
N LEU A 65 -10.28 7.06 -5.79
CA LEU A 65 -9.85 8.18 -6.62
C LEU A 65 -10.22 9.49 -5.92
N MET A 66 -9.26 10.39 -5.78
CA MET A 66 -9.37 11.57 -4.93
C MET A 66 -9.14 12.85 -5.74
N ASP A 67 -10.05 13.83 -5.61
CA ASP A 67 -9.87 15.22 -6.03
C ASP A 67 -9.94 16.08 -4.76
N VAL A 68 -8.77 16.48 -4.26
CA VAL A 68 -8.65 17.19 -2.97
C VAL A 68 -9.38 18.53 -2.99
N GLU A 69 -9.21 19.30 -4.05
CA GLU A 69 -9.79 20.65 -4.15
C GLU A 69 -11.32 20.65 -4.17
N ARG A 70 -11.90 19.62 -4.78
CA ARG A 70 -13.36 19.46 -4.84
C ARG A 70 -13.92 18.70 -3.66
N ASN A 71 -13.05 18.17 -2.79
CA ASN A 71 -13.41 17.25 -1.71
C ASN A 71 -14.25 16.05 -2.21
N ILE A 72 -13.80 15.44 -3.35
CA ILE A 72 -14.49 14.32 -3.99
C ILE A 72 -13.64 13.06 -3.83
N TRP A 73 -14.32 12.01 -3.42
CA TRP A 73 -13.75 10.70 -3.14
C TRP A 73 -14.60 9.63 -3.83
N SER A 74 -14.20 9.23 -5.04
CA SER A 74 -14.82 8.11 -5.74
C SER A 74 -14.22 6.81 -5.24
N LYS A 75 -15.01 5.99 -4.55
CA LYS A 75 -14.56 4.76 -3.91
C LYS A 75 -15.49 3.59 -4.19
N LEU A 76 -14.92 2.39 -4.30
CA LEU A 76 -15.67 1.14 -4.42
C LEU A 76 -14.86 0.01 -3.77
N SER A 77 -15.54 -0.87 -3.07
CA SER A 77 -15.01 -2.14 -2.59
C SER A 77 -15.95 -3.27 -2.98
N THR A 78 -15.38 -4.41 -3.38
CA THR A 78 -16.13 -5.63 -3.70
C THR A 78 -15.48 -6.85 -3.09
N THR A 79 -16.31 -7.87 -2.83
CA THR A 79 -15.86 -9.24 -2.55
C THR A 79 -16.65 -10.18 -3.42
N GLU A 80 -15.95 -10.97 -4.23
CA GLU A 80 -16.55 -11.83 -5.23
C GLU A 80 -15.81 -13.16 -5.36
N PRO A 81 -16.48 -14.24 -5.73
CA PRO A 81 -15.81 -15.51 -5.97
C PRO A 81 -14.91 -15.42 -7.20
N VAL A 82 -13.82 -16.19 -7.21
CA VAL A 82 -13.01 -16.39 -8.43
C VAL A 82 -13.89 -16.94 -9.54
N SER A 83 -13.81 -16.34 -10.72
CA SER A 83 -14.63 -16.63 -11.90
C SER A 83 -13.82 -16.43 -13.19
N GLU A 84 -14.46 -16.54 -14.35
CA GLU A 84 -13.81 -16.25 -15.65
C GLU A 84 -13.42 -14.77 -15.78
N THR A 85 -14.19 -13.86 -15.18
CA THR A 85 -13.98 -12.41 -15.24
C THR A 85 -13.17 -11.87 -14.08
N SER A 86 -13.29 -12.49 -12.91
CA SER A 86 -12.63 -12.07 -11.66
C SER A 86 -11.65 -13.15 -11.24
N ARG A 87 -10.37 -12.98 -11.61
CA ARG A 87 -9.36 -14.03 -11.47
C ARG A 87 -7.95 -13.50 -11.40
N VAL A 88 -7.05 -14.41 -11.08
CA VAL A 88 -5.60 -14.23 -11.16
C VAL A 88 -4.99 -15.30 -12.05
N GLU A 89 -3.81 -15.03 -12.59
CA GLU A 89 -3.02 -16.02 -13.32
C GLU A 89 -1.70 -16.31 -12.58
N TYR A 90 -1.23 -17.56 -12.68
CA TYR A 90 -0.09 -18.05 -11.90
C TYR A 90 1.21 -18.11 -12.72
N ASP A 91 1.14 -17.92 -14.01
CA ASP A 91 2.26 -17.97 -14.95
C ASP A 91 2.65 -16.59 -15.50
N LYS A 92 1.81 -15.60 -15.29
CA LYS A 92 2.05 -14.21 -15.68
C LYS A 92 1.31 -13.24 -14.74
N MET A 93 1.78 -12.01 -14.71
CA MET A 93 1.11 -10.95 -13.98
C MET A 93 -0.20 -10.57 -14.65
N PHE A 94 -1.29 -11.09 -14.10
CA PHE A 94 -2.66 -10.77 -14.48
C PHE A 94 -3.58 -10.96 -13.28
N VAL A 95 -4.25 -9.89 -12.88
CA VAL A 95 -5.27 -9.90 -11.84
C VAL A 95 -6.46 -9.09 -12.30
N SER A 96 -7.66 -9.58 -12.07
CA SER A 96 -8.90 -8.91 -12.47
C SER A 96 -10.00 -9.07 -11.44
N SER A 97 -10.84 -8.06 -11.36
CA SER A 97 -12.10 -8.00 -10.60
C SER A 97 -13.21 -7.48 -11.50
N SER A 98 -14.43 -7.40 -10.99
CA SER A 98 -15.59 -6.87 -11.72
C SER A 98 -15.41 -5.44 -12.22
N PHE A 99 -14.49 -4.66 -11.66
CA PHE A 99 -14.27 -3.26 -12.03
C PHE A 99 -12.84 -2.91 -12.42
N GLY A 100 -11.89 -3.85 -12.38
CA GLY A 100 -10.51 -3.51 -12.70
C GLY A 100 -9.65 -4.68 -13.14
N THR A 101 -8.57 -4.35 -13.84
CA THR A 101 -7.55 -5.30 -14.29
C THR A 101 -6.19 -4.67 -14.16
N LEU A 102 -5.25 -5.37 -13.51
CA LEU A 102 -3.82 -5.06 -13.56
C LEU A 102 -3.08 -6.20 -14.27
N LYS A 103 -2.29 -5.86 -15.27
CA LYS A 103 -1.54 -6.84 -16.08
C LYS A 103 -0.20 -6.28 -16.55
N GLY A 104 0.73 -7.15 -16.88
CA GLY A 104 2.03 -6.76 -17.43
C GLY A 104 3.20 -7.57 -16.88
N ASP A 105 4.30 -6.89 -16.60
CA ASP A 105 5.49 -7.45 -15.98
C ASP A 105 6.19 -6.37 -15.10
N HIS A 106 7.31 -6.73 -14.47
CA HIS A 106 8.08 -5.83 -13.60
C HIS A 106 8.62 -4.57 -14.29
N ARG A 107 8.61 -4.50 -15.63
CA ARG A 107 9.06 -3.35 -16.42
C ARG A 107 7.91 -2.43 -16.80
N LYS A 108 6.74 -3.04 -17.07
CA LYS A 108 5.57 -2.30 -17.52
C LYS A 108 4.30 -3.01 -17.09
N MET A 109 3.46 -2.28 -16.38
CA MET A 109 2.12 -2.70 -15.98
C MET A 109 1.07 -1.77 -16.57
N GLN A 110 -0.13 -2.29 -16.78
CA GLN A 110 -1.32 -1.53 -17.17
C GLN A 110 -2.40 -1.77 -16.14
N LEU A 111 -2.92 -0.70 -15.56
CA LEU A 111 -4.09 -0.69 -14.70
C LEU A 111 -5.24 -0.04 -15.44
N ASP A 112 -6.28 -0.83 -15.69
CA ASP A 112 -7.55 -0.39 -16.23
C ASP A 112 -8.63 -0.58 -15.17
N LEU A 113 -9.27 0.50 -14.76
CA LEU A 113 -10.27 0.56 -13.72
C LEU A 113 -11.53 1.22 -14.26
N LYS A 114 -12.68 0.63 -14.00
CA LYS A 114 -13.97 1.19 -14.37
C LYS A 114 -15.02 0.88 -13.31
N GLY A 115 -15.20 1.82 -12.39
CA GLY A 115 -16.25 1.79 -11.39
C GLY A 115 -17.43 2.71 -11.75
N ARG A 116 -18.41 2.78 -10.85
CA ARG A 116 -19.60 3.59 -11.07
C ARG A 116 -19.30 5.09 -11.21
N ASP A 117 -18.44 5.61 -10.33
CA ASP A 117 -18.17 7.05 -10.18
C ASP A 117 -16.70 7.42 -10.43
N GLY A 118 -15.90 6.43 -10.90
CA GLY A 118 -14.47 6.63 -11.14
C GLY A 118 -13.91 5.62 -12.13
N GLU A 119 -13.00 6.09 -12.98
CA GLU A 119 -12.24 5.27 -13.92
C GLU A 119 -10.76 5.65 -13.85
N ALA A 120 -9.88 4.70 -14.12
CA ALA A 120 -8.46 4.96 -14.31
C ALA A 120 -7.91 4.10 -15.45
N HIS A 121 -7.12 4.72 -16.30
CA HIS A 121 -6.43 4.05 -17.42
C HIS A 121 -4.97 4.50 -17.39
N VAL A 122 -4.13 3.71 -16.74
CA VAL A 122 -2.75 4.12 -16.51
C VAL A 122 -1.74 3.03 -16.87
N THR A 123 -0.58 3.47 -17.28
CA THR A 123 0.60 2.64 -17.47
C THR A 123 1.64 2.98 -16.42
N LEU A 124 2.16 1.96 -15.75
CA LEU A 124 3.25 2.06 -14.80
C LEU A 124 4.53 1.50 -15.42
N ARG A 125 5.66 2.17 -15.29
CA ARG A 125 6.98 1.71 -15.76
C ARG A 125 7.99 1.72 -14.64
N GLY A 126 8.52 0.54 -14.31
CA GLY A 126 9.58 0.41 -13.31
C GLY A 126 10.85 1.18 -13.72
N ARG A 127 11.32 2.10 -12.88
CA ARG A 127 12.55 2.85 -13.08
C ARG A 127 13.68 2.43 -12.19
N GLY A 128 13.34 1.78 -11.12
CA GLY A 128 14.24 1.78 -10.03
C GLY A 128 14.41 0.49 -9.30
N PRO A 129 15.05 0.62 -8.16
CA PRO A 129 15.31 -0.51 -7.28
C PRO A 129 14.02 -1.04 -6.66
N VAL A 130 14.16 -2.21 -6.05
CA VAL A 130 13.12 -2.89 -5.29
C VAL A 130 13.42 -2.72 -3.82
N LEU A 131 12.45 -2.30 -3.04
CA LEU A 131 12.49 -2.37 -1.60
C LEU A 131 11.94 -3.73 -1.17
N TYR A 132 12.71 -4.47 -0.39
CA TYR A 132 12.31 -5.74 0.19
C TYR A 132 11.98 -5.52 1.66
N ASN A 133 10.71 -5.62 2.05
CA ASN A 133 10.30 -5.41 3.43
C ASN A 133 11.05 -6.35 4.39
N GLY A 134 11.46 -5.83 5.55
CA GLY A 134 12.36 -6.53 6.45
C GLY A 134 13.77 -6.79 5.87
N THR A 135 14.17 -6.10 4.80
CA THR A 135 15.41 -6.25 4.01
C THR A 135 15.53 -7.53 3.19
N THR A 136 14.70 -8.52 3.44
CA THR A 136 14.74 -9.84 2.79
C THR A 136 13.46 -10.17 2.04
N GLY A 137 12.41 -9.38 2.24
CA GLY A 137 11.06 -9.64 1.77
C GLY A 137 10.26 -10.58 2.66
N LEU A 138 10.82 -11.07 3.78
CA LEU A 138 10.10 -11.91 4.74
C LEU A 138 9.66 -11.09 5.94
N LEU A 139 8.38 -11.12 6.24
CA LEU A 139 7.74 -10.51 7.40
C LEU A 139 7.04 -11.58 8.24
N LYS A 140 7.24 -11.54 9.55
CA LYS A 140 6.62 -12.46 10.52
C LYS A 140 5.78 -11.69 11.52
N PHE A 141 4.62 -11.20 11.12
CA PHE A 141 3.82 -10.44 12.05
C PHE A 141 2.31 -10.76 12.02
N LEU A 142 1.71 -11.04 10.92
CA LEU A 142 0.26 -11.21 10.82
C LEU A 142 -0.19 -12.60 11.27
N GLY A 143 -0.41 -12.78 12.59
CA GLY A 143 -0.96 -14.01 13.15
C GLY A 143 0.02 -15.21 13.20
N GLY A 144 1.35 -14.95 13.16
CA GLY A 144 2.38 -15.97 13.30
C GLY A 144 2.73 -16.75 12.03
N GLY A 145 2.10 -16.43 10.90
CA GLY A 145 2.45 -16.95 9.58
C GLY A 145 3.59 -16.19 8.91
N ASP A 146 4.18 -16.79 7.88
CA ASP A 146 5.14 -16.11 7.03
C ASP A 146 4.38 -15.25 6.01
N SER A 147 4.71 -13.97 5.95
CA SER A 147 4.28 -13.02 4.94
C SER A 147 5.49 -12.56 4.15
N PHE A 148 5.32 -12.39 2.86
CA PHE A 148 6.38 -11.96 1.94
C PHE A 148 5.93 -10.68 1.25
N GLU A 149 6.83 -9.67 1.16
CA GLU A 149 6.48 -8.39 0.59
C GLU A 149 7.68 -7.69 -0.02
N TYR A 150 7.44 -7.08 -1.18
CA TYR A 150 8.37 -6.13 -1.80
C TYR A 150 7.59 -5.01 -2.51
N GLY A 151 8.23 -3.86 -2.67
CA GLY A 151 7.66 -2.71 -3.36
C GLY A 151 8.56 -2.16 -4.47
N TYR A 152 7.94 -1.71 -5.56
CA TYR A 152 8.56 -0.82 -6.53
C TYR A 152 8.19 0.62 -6.17
N PHE A 153 9.06 1.30 -5.45
CA PHE A 153 8.76 2.62 -4.90
C PHE A 153 8.94 3.78 -5.88
N ASN A 154 9.42 3.50 -7.09
CA ASN A 154 9.74 4.51 -8.08
C ASN A 154 9.32 4.03 -9.47
N MET A 155 8.02 4.05 -9.75
CA MET A 155 7.46 3.73 -11.06
C MET A 155 6.95 4.99 -11.73
N ASP A 156 7.39 5.25 -12.97
CA ASP A 156 6.73 6.27 -13.79
C ASP A 156 5.28 5.84 -14.04
N ILE A 157 4.35 6.75 -13.81
CA ILE A 157 2.94 6.54 -14.13
C ILE A 157 2.45 7.62 -15.11
N GLU A 158 1.75 7.20 -16.14
CA GLU A 158 1.13 8.06 -17.15
C GLU A 158 -0.24 7.52 -17.54
N GLY A 159 -1.13 8.40 -17.99
CA GLY A 159 -2.48 8.07 -18.41
C GLY A 159 -3.48 9.08 -17.86
N HIS A 160 -4.66 8.62 -17.48
CA HIS A 160 -5.68 9.51 -16.93
C HIS A 160 -6.58 8.79 -15.91
N VAL A 161 -7.20 9.59 -15.08
CA VAL A 161 -8.32 9.17 -14.22
C VAL A 161 -9.57 9.97 -14.57
N ILE A 162 -10.73 9.38 -14.35
CA ILE A 162 -12.02 10.06 -14.46
C ILE A 162 -12.67 10.03 -13.07
N ILE A 163 -12.93 11.21 -12.51
CA ILE A 163 -13.50 11.35 -11.16
C ILE A 163 -14.82 12.11 -11.30
N GLN A 164 -15.93 11.42 -11.07
CA GLN A 164 -17.28 11.96 -11.28
C GLN A 164 -17.43 12.67 -12.63
N GLY A 165 -17.03 12.00 -13.70
CA GLY A 165 -17.14 12.51 -15.07
C GLY A 165 -16.09 13.52 -15.50
N LYS A 166 -15.19 13.97 -14.60
CA LYS A 166 -14.06 14.84 -14.93
C LYS A 166 -12.82 14.02 -15.24
N THR A 167 -12.31 14.14 -16.46
CA THR A 167 -11.02 13.55 -16.84
C THR A 167 -9.87 14.40 -16.32
N VAL A 168 -8.89 13.75 -15.71
CA VAL A 168 -7.65 14.34 -15.21
C VAL A 168 -6.47 13.55 -15.73
N GLU A 169 -5.60 14.21 -16.47
CA GLU A 169 -4.39 13.60 -17.04
C GLU A 169 -3.30 13.44 -15.98
N ILE A 170 -2.65 12.28 -15.98
CA ILE A 170 -1.47 12.00 -15.16
C ILE A 170 -0.24 12.15 -16.04
N ARG A 171 0.61 13.12 -15.70
CA ARG A 171 1.87 13.40 -16.38
C ARG A 171 2.98 13.59 -15.36
N HIS A 172 4.12 12.96 -15.60
CA HIS A 172 5.31 13.12 -14.73
C HIS A 172 5.04 12.83 -13.24
N ALA A 173 4.30 11.78 -12.94
CA ALA A 173 4.05 11.34 -11.60
C ALA A 173 4.78 10.03 -11.29
N THR A 174 4.93 9.74 -10.00
CA THR A 174 5.54 8.52 -9.49
C THR A 174 4.50 7.72 -8.72
N ALA A 175 4.43 6.44 -9.03
CA ALA A 175 3.59 5.48 -8.31
C ALA A 175 4.46 4.56 -7.44
N TRP A 176 3.85 4.07 -6.38
CA TRP A 176 4.32 2.94 -5.61
C TRP A 176 3.47 1.71 -5.95
N PHE A 177 4.11 0.57 -6.11
CA PHE A 177 3.46 -0.72 -6.27
C PHE A 177 3.97 -1.68 -5.22
N ASP A 178 3.08 -2.31 -4.46
CA ASP A 178 3.40 -3.39 -3.54
C ASP A 178 2.86 -4.73 -4.02
N ARG A 179 3.61 -5.74 -3.69
CA ARG A 179 3.32 -7.14 -3.89
C ARG A 179 3.50 -7.90 -2.58
N GLN A 180 2.41 -8.43 -2.03
CA GLN A 180 2.44 -9.15 -0.76
C GLN A 180 1.68 -10.48 -0.89
N TRP A 181 2.17 -11.52 -0.23
CA TRP A 181 1.50 -12.81 -0.14
C TRP A 181 1.93 -13.55 1.12
N GLY A 182 1.17 -14.57 1.54
CA GLY A 182 1.58 -15.37 2.69
C GLY A 182 0.55 -16.36 3.18
N ALA A 183 0.89 -16.99 4.29
CA ALA A 183 -0.09 -17.71 5.05
C ALA A 183 -0.97 -16.69 5.77
N SER A 184 -2.25 -16.63 5.49
CA SER A 184 -3.19 -16.16 6.50
C SER A 184 -3.07 -17.18 7.63
N GLY A 185 -2.86 -16.74 8.87
CA GLY A 185 -2.77 -17.65 10.01
C GLY A 185 -3.79 -18.77 9.85
N ASN A 186 -3.44 -20.01 10.16
CA ASN A 186 -4.30 -21.15 9.89
C ASN A 186 -5.74 -20.81 10.27
N ALA A 187 -6.68 -21.03 9.36
CA ALA A 187 -8.11 -20.87 9.68
C ALA A 187 -8.51 -21.65 10.96
N ASN A 188 -7.71 -22.64 11.35
CA ASN A 188 -7.82 -23.42 12.56
C ASN A 188 -7.25 -22.74 13.82
N ASP A 189 -6.41 -21.71 13.67
CA ASP A 189 -5.86 -20.93 14.80
C ASP A 189 -6.77 -19.75 15.18
N VAL A 190 -7.76 -19.44 14.35
CA VAL A 190 -8.84 -18.53 14.70
C VAL A 190 -9.80 -19.32 15.59
N LYS A 191 -9.70 -19.14 16.90
CA LYS A 191 -10.71 -19.67 17.81
C LYS A 191 -12.09 -19.17 17.36
N GLU A 192 -13.07 -20.06 17.39
CA GLU A 192 -14.45 -19.76 17.08
C GLU A 192 -14.87 -18.48 17.82
N GLY A 193 -15.16 -17.39 17.10
CA GLY A 193 -15.49 -16.07 17.66
C GLY A 193 -14.34 -15.05 17.70
N GLU A 194 -13.09 -15.43 17.44
CA GLU A 194 -11.97 -14.51 17.23
C GLU A 194 -11.69 -14.41 15.72
N GLY A 195 -12.47 -13.60 15.01
CA GLY A 195 -12.30 -13.36 13.60
C GLY A 195 -11.03 -12.55 13.29
N MET A 196 -10.71 -12.38 12.01
CA MET A 196 -9.69 -11.44 11.50
C MET A 196 -9.89 -10.00 12.01
N ASN A 197 -10.96 -9.74 12.73
CA ASN A 197 -11.35 -8.47 13.35
C ASN A 197 -10.39 -7.95 14.43
N LYS A 198 -9.37 -8.72 14.83
CA LYS A 198 -8.36 -8.27 15.79
C LYS A 198 -7.01 -7.89 15.13
N LEU A 199 -6.95 -7.93 13.82
CA LEU A 199 -5.77 -7.50 13.10
C LEU A 199 -5.97 -6.07 12.61
N SER A 200 -5.13 -5.15 13.07
CA SER A 200 -5.13 -3.78 12.61
C SER A 200 -3.70 -3.34 12.28
N TRP A 201 -3.56 -2.47 11.31
CA TRP A 201 -2.25 -1.94 10.94
C TRP A 201 -2.31 -0.56 10.31
N LEU A 202 -1.21 0.13 10.43
CA LEU A 202 -0.84 1.27 9.61
C LEU A 202 0.32 0.86 8.72
N TRP A 203 0.22 1.16 7.43
CA TRP A 203 1.32 1.04 6.49
C TRP A 203 1.55 2.36 5.74
N LEU A 204 2.83 2.70 5.56
CA LEU A 204 3.28 3.85 4.80
C LEU A 204 4.41 3.44 3.86
N GLY A 205 4.17 3.49 2.54
CA GLY A 205 5.21 3.48 1.53
C GLY A 205 5.47 4.89 1.02
N MET A 206 6.69 5.40 1.16
CA MET A 206 7.02 6.77 0.76
C MET A 206 8.43 6.88 0.19
N PRO A 207 8.60 7.49 -1.01
CA PRO A 207 9.91 7.84 -1.53
C PRO A 207 10.58 8.90 -0.64
N LEU A 208 11.90 8.79 -0.49
CA LEU A 208 12.75 9.69 0.28
C LEU A 208 13.81 10.34 -0.62
N GLY A 209 14.29 11.54 -0.20
CA GLY A 209 15.29 12.29 -0.93
C GLY A 209 14.70 13.20 -2.00
N LYS A 210 15.57 14.01 -2.61
CA LYS A 210 15.17 15.07 -3.56
C LYS A 210 14.64 14.50 -4.87
N ASP A 211 15.21 13.39 -5.34
CA ASP A 211 14.90 12.76 -6.62
C ASP A 211 14.29 11.35 -6.42
N ASP A 212 13.66 11.12 -5.26
CA ASP A 212 13.11 9.82 -4.86
C ASP A 212 14.14 8.67 -4.97
N GLU A 213 15.38 8.96 -4.62
CA GLU A 213 16.50 7.99 -4.67
C GLU A 213 16.46 6.97 -3.55
N GLY A 214 15.79 7.29 -2.45
CA GLY A 214 15.54 6.43 -1.31
C GLY A 214 14.06 6.18 -1.10
N ALA A 215 13.74 5.31 -0.15
CA ALA A 215 12.36 5.04 0.24
C ALA A 215 12.27 4.51 1.67
N VAL A 216 11.10 4.67 2.26
CA VAL A 216 10.72 4.03 3.52
C VAL A 216 9.43 3.25 3.31
N SER A 217 9.40 2.01 3.80
CA SER A 217 8.19 1.24 4.05
C SER A 217 8.09 1.03 5.54
N LEU A 218 7.05 1.58 6.16
CA LEU A 218 6.84 1.52 7.60
C LEU A 218 5.58 0.73 7.89
N TRP A 219 5.69 -0.18 8.84
CA TRP A 219 4.59 -0.95 9.40
C TRP A 219 4.43 -0.66 10.88
N ASP A 220 3.21 -0.42 11.30
CA ASP A 220 2.80 -0.44 12.70
C ASP A 220 1.57 -1.32 12.82
N ALA A 221 1.78 -2.58 13.18
CA ALA A 221 0.75 -3.60 13.15
C ALA A 221 0.45 -4.13 14.56
N TYR A 222 -0.81 -4.36 14.80
CA TYR A 222 -1.34 -4.96 16.02
C TYR A 222 -1.99 -6.30 15.68
N GLY A 223 -1.69 -7.30 16.44
CA GLY A 223 -2.25 -8.63 16.28
C GLY A 223 -2.26 -9.39 17.60
N ARG A 224 -2.62 -10.67 17.54
CA ARG A 224 -2.69 -11.54 18.72
C ARG A 224 -1.39 -11.57 19.54
N ASP A 225 -0.25 -11.44 18.87
CA ASP A 225 1.08 -11.55 19.50
C ASP A 225 1.66 -10.20 19.94
N GLY A 226 0.84 -9.13 19.87
CA GLY A 226 1.21 -7.78 20.29
C GLY A 226 1.36 -6.79 19.14
N ARG A 227 2.13 -5.74 19.39
CA ARG A 227 2.43 -4.66 18.43
C ARG A 227 3.81 -4.88 17.80
N PHE A 228 3.89 -4.68 16.49
CA PHE A 228 5.12 -4.69 15.71
C PHE A 228 5.26 -3.37 14.97
N THR A 229 6.30 -2.60 15.29
CA THR A 229 6.57 -1.32 14.65
C THR A 229 7.99 -1.33 14.09
N PHE A 230 8.13 -1.19 12.78
CA PHE A 230 9.43 -1.15 12.11
C PHE A 230 9.36 -0.35 10.80
N ALA A 231 10.51 0.12 10.35
CA ALA A 231 10.69 0.73 9.05
C ALA A 231 11.76 -0.01 8.25
N THR A 232 11.45 -0.37 7.03
CA THR A 232 12.44 -0.79 6.04
C THR A 232 12.83 0.43 5.23
N VAL A 233 14.11 0.80 5.26
CA VAL A 233 14.62 1.97 4.55
C VAL A 233 15.54 1.53 3.42
N TYR A 234 15.26 2.01 2.22
CA TYR A 234 16.15 1.92 1.06
C TYR A 234 16.90 3.24 0.91
N ARG A 235 18.21 3.21 0.96
CA ARG A 235 19.07 4.38 0.77
C ARG A 235 19.52 4.51 -0.68
N ALA A 236 19.85 5.72 -1.12
CA ALA A 236 20.34 6.03 -2.47
C ALA A 236 21.57 5.22 -2.90
N ASP A 237 22.38 4.74 -1.95
CA ASP A 237 23.55 3.89 -2.23
C ASP A 237 23.22 2.40 -2.45
N GLY A 238 21.94 2.03 -2.38
CA GLY A 238 21.44 0.65 -2.52
C GLY A 238 21.40 -0.15 -1.22
N THR A 239 21.77 0.46 -0.09
CA THR A 239 21.67 -0.20 1.21
C THR A 239 20.21 -0.29 1.64
N GLN A 240 19.79 -1.45 2.13
CA GLN A 240 18.51 -1.64 2.79
C GLN A 240 18.70 -1.96 4.26
N LEU A 241 17.94 -1.30 5.12
CA LEU A 241 17.98 -1.45 6.57
C LEU A 241 16.58 -1.72 7.09
N ASN A 242 16.46 -2.61 8.06
CA ASN A 242 15.25 -2.78 8.86
C ASN A 242 15.51 -2.18 10.25
N LEU A 243 14.77 -1.15 10.60
CA LEU A 243 15.03 -0.29 11.73
C LEU A 243 13.83 -0.20 12.66
N PRO A 244 14.05 -0.06 13.98
CA PRO A 244 13.00 0.31 14.90
C PRO A 244 12.40 1.67 14.51
N ALA A 245 11.08 1.78 14.62
CA ALA A 245 10.35 3.00 14.42
C ALA A 245 9.44 3.26 15.62
N GLU A 246 9.12 4.54 15.84
CA GLU A 246 8.15 4.98 16.83
C GLU A 246 6.97 5.61 16.09
N VAL A 247 5.76 5.19 16.46
CA VAL A 247 4.51 5.73 15.90
C VAL A 247 3.58 6.11 17.03
N SER A 248 3.02 7.31 16.92
CA SER A 248 1.97 7.79 17.82
C SER A 248 0.85 8.47 17.05
N TYR A 249 -0.31 8.54 17.67
CA TYR A 249 -1.56 8.91 17.07
C TYR A 249 -2.25 10.03 17.82
N ASP A 250 -2.79 11.00 17.08
CA ASP A 250 -3.57 12.11 17.62
C ASP A 250 -4.86 12.31 16.81
N ASP A 251 -5.80 13.09 17.36
CA ASP A 251 -7.05 13.47 16.71
C ASP A 251 -7.85 12.24 16.23
N ILE A 252 -8.22 11.39 17.17
CA ILE A 252 -8.91 10.12 16.90
C ILE A 252 -10.34 10.40 16.41
N TRP A 253 -10.68 9.79 15.28
CA TRP A 253 -12.02 9.81 14.68
C TRP A 253 -12.61 8.41 14.64
N THR A 254 -13.87 8.28 15.05
CA THR A 254 -14.61 7.03 14.97
C THR A 254 -15.60 7.08 13.82
N SER A 255 -15.50 6.11 12.90
CA SER A 255 -16.40 5.97 11.76
C SER A 255 -17.82 5.69 12.21
N GLN A 256 -18.78 6.41 11.64
CA GLN A 256 -20.21 6.14 11.87
C GLN A 256 -20.70 4.91 11.08
N GLU A 257 -19.94 4.47 10.07
CA GLU A 257 -20.31 3.38 9.18
C GLU A 257 -19.81 2.03 9.70
N SER A 258 -18.53 1.94 10.05
CA SER A 258 -17.90 0.70 10.55
C SER A 258 -17.84 0.60 12.06
N GLY A 259 -17.80 1.72 12.76
CA GLY A 259 -17.50 1.81 14.20
C GLY A 259 -16.02 1.80 14.53
N ASN A 260 -15.13 1.61 13.55
CA ASN A 260 -13.70 1.62 13.76
C ASN A 260 -13.17 3.03 14.11
N SER A 261 -12.09 3.10 14.87
CA SER A 261 -11.45 4.33 15.29
C SER A 261 -10.08 4.49 14.61
N TYR A 262 -9.89 5.64 13.98
CA TYR A 262 -8.70 5.97 13.19
C TYR A 262 -8.08 7.29 13.63
N PRO A 263 -6.75 7.44 13.60
CA PRO A 263 -6.10 8.72 13.83
C PRO A 263 -6.26 9.62 12.60
N ARG A 264 -6.51 10.90 12.79
CA ARG A 264 -6.40 11.92 11.73
C ARG A 264 -5.00 12.51 11.62
N THR A 265 -4.21 12.37 12.66
CA THR A 265 -2.81 12.77 12.70
C THR A 265 -1.95 11.61 13.20
N VAL A 266 -0.88 11.35 12.45
CA VAL A 266 0.11 10.31 12.77
C VAL A 266 1.48 10.94 12.87
N HIS A 267 2.21 10.61 13.93
CA HIS A 267 3.61 10.99 14.11
C HIS A 267 4.50 9.77 13.98
N ILE A 268 5.53 9.89 13.18
CA ILE A 268 6.49 8.81 12.90
C ILE A 268 7.89 9.30 13.18
N SER A 269 8.70 8.47 13.86
CA SER A 269 10.11 8.67 14.06
C SER A 269 10.91 7.41 13.73
N VAL A 270 11.95 7.57 12.91
CA VAL A 270 12.98 6.54 12.67
C VAL A 270 14.32 7.17 13.04
N PRO A 271 14.74 7.12 14.32
CA PRO A 271 15.86 7.91 14.84
C PRO A 271 17.19 7.62 14.12
N GLN A 272 17.45 6.37 13.77
CA GLN A 272 18.69 5.97 13.08
C GLN A 272 18.81 6.53 11.65
N GLU A 273 17.68 6.91 11.04
CA GLU A 273 17.61 7.62 9.75
C GLU A 273 17.38 9.12 9.92
N GLN A 274 17.39 9.65 11.15
CA GLN A 274 17.05 11.05 11.42
C GLN A 274 15.77 11.46 10.67
N LEU A 275 14.79 10.54 10.58
CA LEU A 275 13.51 10.72 9.91
C LEU A 275 12.46 11.03 10.96
N THR A 276 11.77 12.15 10.79
CA THR A 276 10.57 12.50 11.57
C THR A 276 9.49 12.98 10.61
N LEU A 277 8.28 12.47 10.78
CA LEU A 277 7.15 12.81 9.93
C LEU A 277 5.92 13.10 10.79
N THR A 278 5.12 14.05 10.34
CA THR A 278 3.75 14.26 10.78
C THR A 278 2.85 14.15 9.57
N LEU A 279 1.93 13.21 9.60
CA LEU A 279 0.97 12.94 8.54
C LEU A 279 -0.42 13.39 8.99
N ARG A 280 -1.14 14.12 8.15
CA ARG A 280 -2.52 14.56 8.42
C ARG A 280 -3.41 14.19 7.25
N PHE A 281 -4.50 13.49 7.53
CA PHE A 281 -5.50 13.22 6.50
C PHE A 281 -6.09 14.51 5.94
N VAL A 282 -6.26 14.55 4.62
CA VAL A 282 -6.87 15.70 3.93
C VAL A 282 -8.39 15.54 3.79
N SER A 283 -8.92 14.34 4.04
CA SER A 283 -10.35 14.05 4.03
C SER A 283 -10.92 13.95 5.44
N ASP A 284 -12.15 14.38 5.62
CA ASP A 284 -12.88 14.21 6.88
C ASP A 284 -13.38 12.78 7.10
N SER A 285 -13.56 12.00 6.03
CA SER A 285 -14.04 10.61 6.08
C SER A 285 -13.35 9.75 5.01
N PRO A 286 -12.07 9.39 5.24
CA PRO A 286 -11.26 8.67 4.26
C PRO A 286 -11.52 7.17 4.20
N GLU A 287 -12.48 6.64 4.97
CA GLU A 287 -12.70 5.20 5.09
C GLU A 287 -13.31 4.59 3.82
N VAL A 288 -12.83 3.42 3.44
CA VAL A 288 -13.47 2.48 2.52
C VAL A 288 -13.99 1.31 3.34
N VAL A 289 -15.31 1.16 3.38
CA VAL A 289 -15.96 0.05 4.09
C VAL A 289 -16.13 -1.13 3.14
N GLY A 290 -15.64 -2.29 3.54
CA GLY A 290 -15.65 -3.51 2.75
C GLY A 290 -15.42 -4.74 3.61
N THR A 291 -14.99 -5.84 3.02
CA THR A 291 -14.61 -7.06 3.75
C THR A 291 -13.48 -6.79 4.74
N ILE A 292 -12.58 -5.88 4.37
CA ILE A 292 -11.54 -5.34 5.23
C ILE A 292 -11.74 -3.82 5.18
N SER A 293 -12.31 -3.25 6.25
CA SER A 293 -12.53 -1.80 6.31
C SER A 293 -11.26 -1.08 6.73
N GLY A 294 -10.98 0.04 6.10
CA GLY A 294 -9.80 0.84 6.41
C GLY A 294 -9.83 2.25 5.84
N CYS A 295 -8.96 3.11 6.35
CA CYS A 295 -8.68 4.43 5.82
C CYS A 295 -7.50 4.35 4.86
N GLN A 296 -7.76 4.48 3.57
CA GLN A 296 -6.74 4.48 2.52
C GLN A 296 -6.84 5.78 1.74
N SER A 297 -6.12 6.80 2.17
CA SER A 297 -6.37 8.14 1.65
C SER A 297 -5.12 9.01 1.63
N LEU A 298 -5.24 10.14 0.93
CA LEU A 298 -4.21 11.16 0.91
C LEU A 298 -4.01 11.77 2.29
N VAL A 299 -2.75 11.90 2.64
CA VAL A 299 -2.26 12.66 3.79
C VAL A 299 -1.30 13.75 3.32
N LYS A 300 -1.32 14.88 4.00
CA LYS A 300 -0.25 15.84 3.93
C LYS A 300 0.86 15.40 4.87
N VAL A 301 2.07 15.31 4.34
CA VAL A 301 3.27 14.89 5.08
C VAL A 301 4.17 16.08 5.27
N ASP A 302 4.43 16.44 6.52
CA ASP A 302 5.41 17.43 6.91
C ASP A 302 6.48 16.75 7.79
N GLY A 303 7.77 17.05 7.59
CA GLY A 303 8.80 16.42 8.38
C GLY A 303 10.22 16.75 7.97
N GLN A 304 11.16 15.92 8.42
CA GLN A 304 12.58 16.05 8.12
C GLN A 304 13.23 14.69 7.90
N HIS A 305 14.22 14.64 7.01
CA HIS A 305 15.09 13.50 6.80
C HIS A 305 16.52 13.97 6.59
N HIS A 306 17.46 13.57 7.48
CA HIS A 306 18.86 14.04 7.48
C HIS A 306 19.00 15.57 7.40
N GLY A 307 18.12 16.29 8.12
CA GLY A 307 18.09 17.76 8.14
C GLY A 307 17.43 18.41 6.92
N GLN A 308 16.99 17.64 5.93
CA GLN A 308 16.22 18.15 4.80
C GLN A 308 14.73 18.14 5.11
N THR A 309 14.06 19.24 4.83
CA THR A 309 12.61 19.35 5.03
C THR A 309 11.85 18.51 4.03
N ILE A 310 10.86 17.76 4.53
CA ILE A 310 9.86 17.04 3.74
C ILE A 310 8.56 17.83 3.81
N GLY A 311 7.98 18.12 2.65
CA GLY A 311 6.65 18.72 2.51
C GLY A 311 6.03 18.17 1.22
N ARG A 312 5.15 17.18 1.35
CA ARG A 312 4.54 16.50 0.18
C ARG A 312 3.19 15.88 0.56
N TYR A 313 2.50 15.36 -0.43
CA TYR A 313 1.39 14.46 -0.22
C TYR A 313 1.85 13.01 -0.34
N ASN A 314 1.15 12.11 0.32
CA ASN A 314 1.31 10.68 0.18
C ASN A 314 -0.02 9.96 0.43
N ILE A 315 -0.11 8.68 0.14
CA ILE A 315 -1.25 7.85 0.54
C ILE A 315 -0.83 7.05 1.76
N LEU A 316 -1.67 7.06 2.79
CA LEU A 316 -1.52 6.29 4.02
C LEU A 316 -2.60 5.22 4.06
N GLU A 317 -2.22 4.01 4.39
CA GLU A 317 -3.12 2.89 4.63
C GLU A 317 -3.26 2.63 6.13
N ILE A 318 -4.50 2.56 6.60
CA ILE A 318 -4.83 2.08 7.94
C ILE A 318 -5.97 1.09 7.79
N VAL A 319 -5.81 -0.10 8.35
CA VAL A 319 -6.79 -1.18 8.28
C VAL A 319 -7.17 -1.62 9.67
N GLY A 320 -8.46 -1.93 9.86
CA GLY A 320 -9.03 -2.37 11.13
C GLY A 320 -9.21 -1.24 12.15
N ASP A 321 -9.58 -1.59 13.36
CA ASP A 321 -9.84 -0.64 14.46
C ASP A 321 -8.54 -0.26 15.19
N LEU A 322 -7.67 0.50 14.49
CA LEU A 322 -6.30 0.77 14.95
C LEU A 322 -6.25 1.48 16.30
N CYS A 323 -7.19 2.39 16.58
CA CYS A 323 -7.19 3.20 17.81
C CYS A 323 -8.22 2.73 18.85
N GLY A 324 -9.10 1.82 18.52
CA GLY A 324 -10.08 1.28 19.45
C GLY A 324 -9.52 0.24 20.41
N GLU A 325 -8.34 -0.29 20.11
CA GLU A 325 -7.64 -1.32 20.90
C GLU A 325 -6.46 -0.78 21.72
N ILE A 326 -6.22 0.54 21.71
CA ILE A 326 -5.10 1.22 22.41
C ILE A 326 -5.54 1.73 23.76
#